data_9eac686efc1ce9f489ff0c939ff3b23c
#
_entry.id   9eac686efc1ce9f489ff0c939ff3b23c
#
_cell.length_a   1.000
_cell.length_b   1.000
_cell.length_c   1.000
_cell.angle_alpha   90.00
_cell.angle_beta   90.00
_cell.angle_gamma   90.00
#
_symmetry.space_group_name_H-M   'P 1'
#
loop_
_entity.id
_entity.type
_entity.pdbx_description
1 polymer ?
#
loop_
_entity_poly.entity_id
_entity_poly.type
_entity_poly.pdbx_seq_one_letter_code
_entity_poly.pdbx_strand_id
1 'polypeptide(L)'
;MEMLLLSEERECGKMKKKKSMFIVLCMLTVLAAGTAHATEKERVDPLQPAIAEKILRFHVLANSDAKDDQNVKLKVRDAVGHMLGQKLKKVTDRAQTEKIVQDHMDEIIETAEKTLHKNGYTYGASARLANVDFPVKTYGDYTFPAGKYRALQITLGKGEGHNWWCVLYPNMCFQGSVYEVVDESSGEELREVLTQEEYADVFDSGKMQIRWKFLDYFR
;
A
#
# COMPACT_ATOMS: atom_id res chain seq x y z
N MET A 1 -57.57 29.35 38.43
CA MET A 1 -57.27 28.02 37.79
C MET A 1 -56.77 28.19 36.39
N GLU A 2 -57.20 29.11 35.56
CA GLU A 2 -56.79 29.38 34.20
C GLU A 2 -55.33 29.91 34.08
N MET A 3 -54.84 30.71 35.01
CA MET A 3 -53.54 31.31 34.98
C MET A 3 -52.35 30.28 35.16
N LEU A 4 -52.62 29.18 35.86
CA LEU A 4 -51.68 28.10 36.08
C LEU A 4 -51.53 27.23 34.82
N LEU A 5 -52.58 26.97 34.06
CA LEU A 5 -52.54 26.20 32.80
C LEU A 5 -51.75 26.92 31.68
N LEU A 6 -51.91 28.26 31.64
CA LEU A 6 -51.16 29.06 30.64
C LEU A 6 -49.66 29.16 30.94
N SER A 7 -49.22 28.98 32.20
CA SER A 7 -47.83 28.96 32.57
C SER A 7 -47.14 27.60 32.18
N GLU A 8 -47.84 26.47 32.35
CA GLU A 8 -47.37 25.15 31.98
C GLU A 8 -47.23 24.96 30.46
N GLU A 9 -48.20 25.49 29.69
CA GLU A 9 -48.12 25.44 28.22
C GLU A 9 -46.93 26.26 27.67
N ARG A 10 -46.60 27.41 28.27
CA ARG A 10 -45.43 28.22 27.89
C ARG A 10 -44.12 27.55 28.24
N GLU A 11 -44.02 26.86 29.35
CA GLU A 11 -42.82 26.09 29.75
C GLU A 11 -42.63 24.86 28.85
N CYS A 12 -43.69 24.13 28.53
CA CYS A 12 -43.69 23.01 27.63
C CYS A 12 -43.24 23.41 26.20
N GLY A 13 -43.73 24.57 25.69
CA GLY A 13 -43.33 25.12 24.40
C GLY A 13 -41.88 25.55 24.35
N LYS A 14 -41.33 26.12 25.44
CA LYS A 14 -39.90 26.47 25.55
C LYS A 14 -39.01 25.25 25.61
N MET A 15 -39.42 24.19 26.31
CA MET A 15 -38.64 22.91 26.34
C MET A 15 -38.65 22.22 24.99
N LYS A 16 -39.78 22.19 24.27
CA LYS A 16 -39.81 21.62 22.90
C LYS A 16 -38.92 22.38 21.93
N LYS A 17 -38.90 23.72 21.97
CA LYS A 17 -38.00 24.55 21.15
C LYS A 17 -36.52 24.31 21.50
N LYS A 18 -36.17 24.23 22.80
CA LYS A 18 -34.80 23.91 23.23
C LYS A 18 -34.34 22.51 22.76
N LYS A 19 -35.18 21.49 22.88
CA LYS A 19 -34.89 20.13 22.38
C LYS A 19 -34.71 20.09 20.86
N SER A 20 -35.57 20.78 20.11
CA SER A 20 -35.49 20.90 18.66
C SER A 20 -34.20 21.60 18.23
N MET A 21 -33.82 22.69 18.91
CA MET A 21 -32.58 23.43 18.63
C MET A 21 -31.34 22.59 18.95
N PHE A 22 -31.38 21.77 20.00
CA PHE A 22 -30.27 20.86 20.35
C PHE A 22 -30.10 19.76 19.31
N ILE A 23 -31.20 19.19 18.81
CA ILE A 23 -31.19 18.18 17.75
C ILE A 23 -30.59 18.74 16.43
N VAL A 24 -31.01 19.98 16.06
CA VAL A 24 -30.48 20.65 14.86
C VAL A 24 -29.00 20.96 15.03
N LEU A 25 -28.56 21.39 16.21
CA LEU A 25 -27.12 21.64 16.47
C LEU A 25 -26.32 20.36 16.42
N CYS A 26 -26.81 19.23 16.97
CA CYS A 26 -26.17 17.93 16.87
C CYS A 26 -26.12 17.41 15.42
N MET A 27 -27.17 17.61 14.62
CA MET A 27 -27.14 17.26 13.19
C MET A 27 -26.13 18.09 12.42
N LEU A 28 -26.00 19.39 12.70
CA LEU A 28 -25.01 20.25 12.06
C LEU A 28 -23.57 19.87 12.43
N THR A 29 -23.31 19.45 13.67
CA THR A 29 -21.99 18.97 14.09
C THR A 29 -21.64 17.64 13.46
N VAL A 30 -22.60 16.72 13.31
CA VAL A 30 -22.39 15.44 12.61
C VAL A 30 -22.15 15.67 11.11
N LEU A 31 -22.88 16.61 10.49
CA LEU A 31 -22.68 16.97 9.08
C LEU A 31 -21.30 17.62 8.86
N ALA A 32 -20.87 18.51 9.76
CA ALA A 32 -19.56 19.15 9.71
C ALA A 32 -18.41 18.16 9.94
N ALA A 33 -18.61 17.17 10.83
CA ALA A 33 -17.63 16.08 11.04
C ALA A 33 -17.56 15.14 9.83
N GLY A 34 -18.70 14.87 9.16
CA GLY A 34 -18.75 14.03 7.95
C GLY A 34 -18.04 14.65 6.75
N THR A 35 -18.07 15.97 6.59
CA THR A 35 -17.38 16.67 5.50
C THR A 35 -15.87 16.80 5.73
N ALA A 36 -15.40 16.74 6.98
CA ALA A 36 -13.96 16.77 7.29
C ALA A 36 -13.24 15.47 6.93
N HIS A 37 -13.95 14.35 6.77
CA HIS A 37 -13.36 13.10 6.32
C HIS A 37 -13.22 12.96 4.78
N ALA A 38 -13.80 13.87 4.00
CA ALA A 38 -13.88 13.73 2.54
C ALA A 38 -12.72 14.36 1.76
N THR A 39 -11.72 14.94 2.42
CA THR A 39 -10.59 15.60 1.73
C THR A 39 -9.24 15.33 2.37
N GLU A 40 -8.97 14.09 2.76
CA GLU A 40 -7.57 13.68 2.88
C GLU A 40 -7.06 13.42 1.45
N LYS A 41 -6.78 14.50 0.74
CA LYS A 41 -6.00 14.45 -0.49
C LYS A 41 -4.67 13.83 -0.07
N GLU A 42 -4.45 12.58 -0.49
CA GLU A 42 -3.20 11.86 -0.28
C GLU A 42 -2.08 12.83 -0.66
N ARG A 43 -1.29 13.27 0.32
CA ARG A 43 -0.16 14.16 0.04
C ARG A 43 0.82 13.33 -0.75
N VAL A 44 0.88 13.61 -2.04
CA VAL A 44 1.91 13.02 -2.90
C VAL A 44 3.24 13.51 -2.34
N ASP A 45 4.06 12.57 -1.91
CA ASP A 45 5.42 12.86 -1.46
C ASP A 45 6.18 13.52 -2.63
N PRO A 46 6.83 14.66 -2.44
CA PRO A 46 7.53 15.37 -3.50
C PRO A 46 8.69 14.54 -4.09
N LEU A 47 9.28 13.62 -3.32
CA LEU A 47 10.37 12.76 -3.77
C LEU A 47 9.88 11.46 -4.45
N GLN A 48 8.59 11.11 -4.29
CA GLN A 48 8.03 9.88 -4.86
C GLN A 48 8.29 9.73 -6.38
N PRO A 49 8.12 10.76 -7.24
CA PRO A 49 8.38 10.61 -8.67
C PRO A 49 9.85 10.28 -8.97
N ALA A 50 10.78 10.94 -8.27
CA ALA A 50 12.21 10.70 -8.44
C ALA A 50 12.62 9.31 -7.96
N ILE A 51 12.08 8.85 -6.83
CA ILE A 51 12.28 7.47 -6.35
C ILE A 51 11.69 6.47 -7.35
N ALA A 52 10.48 6.74 -7.89
CA ALA A 52 9.83 5.84 -8.83
C ALA A 52 10.58 5.66 -10.16
N GLU A 53 11.36 6.66 -10.58
CA GLU A 53 12.21 6.55 -11.76
C GLU A 53 13.42 5.63 -11.56
N LYS A 54 13.84 5.42 -10.32
CA LYS A 54 15.05 4.68 -9.97
C LYS A 54 14.79 3.23 -9.59
N ILE A 55 13.58 2.91 -9.13
CA ILE A 55 13.23 1.57 -8.65
C ILE A 55 12.28 0.85 -9.60
N LEU A 56 12.32 -0.49 -9.58
CA LEU A 56 11.34 -1.36 -10.20
C LEU A 56 10.60 -2.10 -9.09
N ARG A 57 9.28 -2.00 -9.08
CA ARG A 57 8.45 -2.67 -8.07
C ARG A 57 8.03 -4.06 -8.54
N PHE A 58 7.55 -4.87 -7.60
CA PHE A 58 6.99 -6.19 -7.86
C PHE A 58 5.76 -6.41 -7.00
N HIS A 59 4.68 -6.93 -7.58
CA HIS A 59 3.52 -7.33 -6.81
C HIS A 59 2.80 -8.53 -7.40
N VAL A 60 2.14 -9.30 -6.52
CA VAL A 60 1.35 -10.46 -6.89
C VAL A 60 -0.05 -10.29 -6.32
N LEU A 61 -1.06 -10.35 -7.20
CA LEU A 61 -2.48 -10.31 -6.84
C LEU A 61 -2.99 -11.72 -6.66
N ALA A 62 -3.63 -12.01 -5.53
CA ALA A 62 -4.30 -13.29 -5.32
C ALA A 62 -5.61 -13.36 -6.11
N ASN A 63 -6.07 -14.57 -6.43
CA ASN A 63 -7.36 -14.80 -7.04
C ASN A 63 -8.52 -14.26 -6.19
N SER A 64 -8.47 -14.48 -4.86
CA SER A 64 -9.43 -13.98 -3.88
C SER A 64 -8.78 -13.77 -2.51
N ASP A 65 -9.56 -13.31 -1.52
CA ASP A 65 -9.12 -13.17 -0.12
C ASP A 65 -9.26 -14.47 0.71
N ALA A 66 -9.67 -15.56 0.10
CA ALA A 66 -9.67 -16.87 0.74
C ALA A 66 -8.26 -17.23 1.22
N LYS A 67 -8.15 -17.81 2.41
CA LYS A 67 -6.86 -18.17 3.03
C LYS A 67 -5.97 -19.02 2.11
N ASP A 68 -6.57 -19.94 1.36
CA ASP A 68 -5.82 -20.81 0.45
C ASP A 68 -5.29 -20.05 -0.76
N ASP A 69 -6.05 -19.10 -1.35
CA ASP A 69 -5.62 -18.23 -2.41
C ASP A 69 -4.49 -17.29 -1.94
N GLN A 70 -4.58 -16.78 -0.71
CA GLN A 70 -3.52 -15.98 -0.11
C GLN A 70 -2.25 -16.81 0.13
N ASN A 71 -2.37 -18.07 0.56
CA ASN A 71 -1.23 -18.97 0.76
C ASN A 71 -0.55 -19.35 -0.55
N VAL A 72 -1.31 -19.70 -1.60
CA VAL A 72 -0.71 -20.06 -2.89
C VAL A 72 -0.07 -18.86 -3.58
N LYS A 73 -0.60 -17.65 -3.40
CA LYS A 73 0.06 -16.40 -3.84
C LYS A 73 1.48 -16.30 -3.33
N LEU A 74 1.71 -16.60 -2.04
CA LEU A 74 3.04 -16.56 -1.46
C LEU A 74 3.98 -17.61 -2.08
N LYS A 75 3.47 -18.81 -2.37
CA LYS A 75 4.25 -19.85 -3.05
C LYS A 75 4.61 -19.45 -4.50
N VAL A 76 3.70 -18.79 -5.22
CA VAL A 76 3.99 -18.25 -6.56
C VAL A 76 5.05 -17.16 -6.49
N ARG A 77 4.91 -16.22 -5.53
CA ARG A 77 5.92 -15.20 -5.27
C ARG A 77 7.30 -15.81 -5.07
N ASP A 78 7.40 -16.83 -4.21
CA ASP A 78 8.67 -17.47 -3.88
C ASP A 78 9.29 -18.19 -5.08
N ALA A 79 8.47 -18.89 -5.86
CA ALA A 79 8.93 -19.60 -7.05
C ALA A 79 9.44 -18.64 -8.13
N VAL A 80 8.67 -17.60 -8.43
CA VAL A 80 9.06 -16.57 -9.41
C VAL A 80 10.26 -15.77 -8.88
N GLY A 81 10.25 -15.44 -7.60
CA GLY A 81 11.35 -14.74 -6.94
C GLY A 81 12.66 -15.51 -7.00
N HIS A 82 12.63 -16.81 -6.74
CA HIS A 82 13.82 -17.65 -6.86
C HIS A 82 14.36 -17.67 -8.30
N MET A 83 13.50 -17.83 -9.29
CA MET A 83 13.88 -17.83 -10.71
C MET A 83 14.48 -16.47 -11.12
N LEU A 84 13.82 -15.36 -10.82
CA LEU A 84 14.30 -14.02 -11.13
C LEU A 84 15.58 -13.67 -10.37
N GLY A 85 15.69 -14.03 -9.09
CA GLY A 85 16.85 -13.76 -8.26
C GLY A 85 18.14 -14.37 -8.85
N GLN A 86 18.07 -15.50 -9.52
CA GLN A 86 19.23 -16.09 -10.22
C GLN A 86 19.65 -15.28 -11.46
N LYS A 87 18.67 -14.75 -12.19
CA LYS A 87 18.91 -13.96 -13.42
C LYS A 87 19.41 -12.54 -13.11
N LEU A 88 19.00 -12.01 -11.95
CA LEU A 88 19.27 -10.63 -11.54
C LEU A 88 20.53 -10.47 -10.68
N LYS A 89 21.24 -11.54 -10.32
CA LYS A 89 22.41 -11.51 -9.41
C LYS A 89 23.52 -10.53 -9.77
N LYS A 90 23.66 -10.18 -11.05
CA LYS A 90 24.76 -9.34 -11.56
C LYS A 90 24.24 -8.04 -12.17
N VAL A 91 23.00 -7.71 -11.95
CA VAL A 91 22.35 -6.55 -12.56
C VAL A 91 22.47 -5.37 -11.60
N THR A 92 22.98 -4.27 -12.11
CA THR A 92 23.28 -3.07 -11.33
C THR A 92 22.47 -1.83 -11.74
N ASP A 93 21.52 -2.01 -12.69
CA ASP A 93 20.65 -0.92 -13.10
C ASP A 93 19.21 -1.38 -13.35
N ARG A 94 18.27 -0.43 -13.20
CA ARG A 94 16.84 -0.66 -13.36
C ARG A 94 16.46 -1.07 -14.78
N ALA A 95 17.04 -0.42 -15.80
CA ALA A 95 16.66 -0.65 -17.19
C ALA A 95 17.06 -2.07 -17.63
N GLN A 96 18.22 -2.55 -17.19
CA GLN A 96 18.64 -3.92 -17.41
C GLN A 96 17.75 -4.92 -16.69
N THR A 97 17.36 -4.62 -15.46
CA THR A 97 16.38 -5.43 -14.70
C THR A 97 15.06 -5.53 -15.46
N GLU A 98 14.51 -4.40 -15.92
CA GLU A 98 13.25 -4.34 -16.67
C GLU A 98 13.35 -5.15 -17.97
N LYS A 99 14.49 -5.04 -18.68
CA LYS A 99 14.73 -5.82 -19.89
C LYS A 99 14.75 -7.31 -19.62
N ILE A 100 15.46 -7.78 -18.59
CA ILE A 100 15.50 -9.20 -18.22
C ILE A 100 14.11 -9.72 -17.87
N VAL A 101 13.33 -8.95 -17.11
CA VAL A 101 11.94 -9.30 -16.79
C VAL A 101 11.10 -9.42 -18.07
N GLN A 102 11.26 -8.48 -19.01
CA GLN A 102 10.52 -8.49 -20.28
C GLN A 102 10.92 -9.71 -21.13
N ASP A 103 12.21 -9.99 -21.24
CA ASP A 103 12.74 -11.10 -22.05
C ASP A 103 12.34 -12.49 -21.47
N HIS A 104 12.00 -12.56 -20.18
CA HIS A 104 11.59 -13.81 -19.50
C HIS A 104 10.12 -13.82 -19.07
N MET A 105 9.28 -13.00 -19.68
CA MET A 105 7.88 -12.88 -19.28
C MET A 105 7.12 -14.21 -19.36
N ASP A 106 7.34 -14.98 -20.42
CA ASP A 106 6.72 -16.28 -20.62
C ASP A 106 7.17 -17.28 -19.54
N GLU A 107 8.46 -17.27 -19.17
CA GLU A 107 9.00 -18.13 -18.10
C GLU A 107 8.44 -17.74 -16.72
N ILE A 108 8.18 -16.45 -16.48
CA ILE A 108 7.50 -15.95 -15.26
C ILE A 108 6.08 -16.53 -15.17
N ILE A 109 5.32 -16.42 -16.26
CA ILE A 109 3.94 -16.95 -16.33
C ILE A 109 3.95 -18.46 -16.12
N GLU A 110 4.81 -19.18 -16.85
CA GLU A 110 4.93 -20.63 -16.74
C GLU A 110 5.29 -21.09 -15.31
N THR A 111 6.22 -20.37 -14.66
CA THR A 111 6.63 -20.66 -13.27
C THR A 111 5.45 -20.45 -12.30
N ALA A 112 4.67 -19.37 -12.49
CA ALA A 112 3.49 -19.10 -11.71
C ALA A 112 2.43 -20.20 -11.89
N GLU A 113 2.11 -20.57 -13.13
CA GLU A 113 1.12 -21.59 -13.46
C GLU A 113 1.52 -22.99 -12.98
N LYS A 114 2.78 -23.38 -13.17
CA LYS A 114 3.32 -24.65 -12.62
C LYS A 114 3.15 -24.69 -11.10
N THR A 115 3.40 -23.56 -10.42
CA THR A 115 3.22 -23.48 -8.97
C THR A 115 1.77 -23.60 -8.57
N LEU A 116 0.84 -22.97 -9.29
CA LEU A 116 -0.60 -23.10 -9.08
C LEU A 116 -1.05 -24.56 -9.25
N HIS A 117 -0.74 -25.17 -10.38
CA HIS A 117 -1.13 -26.55 -10.69
C HIS A 117 -0.57 -27.56 -9.68
N LYS A 118 0.71 -27.40 -9.28
CA LYS A 118 1.34 -28.24 -8.23
C LYS A 118 0.61 -28.18 -6.89
N ASN A 119 -0.08 -27.09 -6.62
CA ASN A 119 -0.88 -26.87 -5.40
C ASN A 119 -2.38 -27.13 -5.61
N GLY A 120 -2.79 -27.72 -6.74
CA GLY A 120 -4.17 -28.16 -6.99
C GLY A 120 -5.11 -27.06 -7.53
N TYR A 121 -4.58 -25.93 -7.97
CA TYR A 121 -5.38 -24.85 -8.56
C TYR A 121 -5.52 -25.02 -10.08
N THR A 122 -6.71 -24.71 -10.60
CA THR A 122 -7.06 -24.84 -12.03
C THR A 122 -7.11 -23.51 -12.76
N TYR A 123 -7.07 -22.37 -12.05
CA TYR A 123 -6.98 -21.07 -12.67
C TYR A 123 -5.53 -20.76 -13.07
N GLY A 124 -5.37 -19.94 -14.12
CA GLY A 124 -4.07 -19.55 -14.65
C GLY A 124 -3.48 -18.32 -13.96
N ALA A 125 -2.33 -17.90 -14.48
CA ALA A 125 -1.66 -16.68 -14.11
C ALA A 125 -1.41 -15.80 -15.33
N SER A 126 -1.32 -14.49 -15.14
CA SER A 126 -0.82 -13.55 -16.13
C SER A 126 0.25 -12.65 -15.50
N ALA A 127 1.16 -12.15 -16.32
CA ALA A 127 2.18 -11.23 -15.87
C ALA A 127 2.37 -10.09 -16.89
N ARG A 128 2.73 -8.91 -16.38
CA ARG A 128 3.03 -7.74 -17.22
C ARG A 128 3.92 -6.74 -16.51
N LEU A 129 4.65 -5.95 -17.27
CA LEU A 129 5.25 -4.71 -16.80
C LEU A 129 4.27 -3.56 -16.99
N ALA A 130 3.87 -2.89 -15.91
CA ALA A 130 2.88 -1.81 -15.93
C ALA A 130 3.23 -0.70 -14.94
N ASN A 131 2.67 0.49 -15.16
CA ASN A 131 2.66 1.53 -14.14
C ASN A 131 1.45 1.30 -13.24
N VAL A 132 1.69 1.10 -11.95
CA VAL A 132 0.69 0.67 -10.97
C VAL A 132 0.76 1.57 -9.75
N ASP A 133 -0.39 1.86 -9.16
CA ASP A 133 -0.48 2.61 -7.92
C ASP A 133 -0.14 1.70 -6.73
N PHE A 134 0.86 2.09 -5.96
CA PHE A 134 1.30 1.40 -4.75
C PHE A 134 0.87 2.21 -3.53
N PRO A 135 0.38 1.57 -2.48
CA PRO A 135 0.23 2.22 -1.18
C PRO A 135 1.58 2.45 -0.53
N VAL A 136 1.62 3.23 0.55
CA VAL A 136 2.80 3.30 1.42
C VAL A 136 3.19 1.89 1.86
N LYS A 137 4.46 1.54 1.75
CA LYS A 137 4.97 0.22 2.15
C LYS A 137 6.28 0.34 2.90
N THR A 138 6.34 -0.30 4.07
CA THR A 138 7.52 -0.39 4.91
C THR A 138 8.14 -1.79 4.81
N TYR A 139 9.46 -1.84 4.67
CA TYR A 139 10.29 -3.05 4.64
C TYR A 139 11.47 -2.82 5.59
N GLY A 140 11.42 -3.41 6.78
CA GLY A 140 12.39 -3.09 7.83
C GLY A 140 12.38 -1.59 8.17
N ASP A 141 13.53 -0.94 8.02
CA ASP A 141 13.70 0.49 8.29
C ASP A 141 13.35 1.39 7.08
N TYR A 142 12.95 0.81 5.93
CA TYR A 142 12.71 1.54 4.70
C TYR A 142 11.22 1.66 4.40
N THR A 143 10.72 2.87 4.24
CA THR A 143 9.32 3.15 3.90
C THR A 143 9.22 3.88 2.57
N PHE A 144 8.63 3.24 1.58
CA PHE A 144 8.39 3.82 0.27
C PHE A 144 7.04 4.54 0.24
N PRO A 145 6.99 5.78 -0.26
CA PRO A 145 5.76 6.55 -0.34
C PRO A 145 4.73 5.92 -1.29
N ALA A 146 3.46 6.23 -1.06
CA ALA A 146 2.39 5.89 -1.98
C ALA A 146 2.59 6.63 -3.30
N GLY A 147 2.23 5.98 -4.41
CA GLY A 147 2.28 6.62 -5.71
C GLY A 147 2.38 5.62 -6.86
N LYS A 148 2.58 6.15 -8.04
CA LYS A 148 2.67 5.38 -9.27
C LYS A 148 4.10 4.92 -9.53
N TYR A 149 4.28 3.62 -9.67
CA TYR A 149 5.59 2.98 -9.91
C TYR A 149 5.53 2.04 -11.11
N ARG A 150 6.63 1.93 -11.83
CA ARG A 150 6.85 0.83 -12.79
C ARG A 150 7.01 -0.47 -12.03
N ALA A 151 6.28 -1.53 -12.42
CA ALA A 151 6.24 -2.78 -11.68
C ALA A 151 6.08 -4.01 -12.58
N LEU A 152 6.67 -5.13 -12.18
CA LEU A 152 6.22 -6.46 -12.58
C LEU A 152 4.96 -6.77 -11.76
N GLN A 153 3.84 -6.95 -12.46
CA GLN A 153 2.58 -7.37 -11.90
C GLN A 153 2.28 -8.82 -12.31
N ILE A 154 2.04 -9.69 -11.33
CA ILE A 154 1.51 -11.04 -11.55
C ILE A 154 0.10 -11.08 -11.01
N THR A 155 -0.84 -11.56 -11.79
CA THR A 155 -2.25 -11.72 -11.42
C THR A 155 -2.61 -13.19 -11.46
N LEU A 156 -3.13 -13.72 -10.35
CA LEU A 156 -3.57 -15.11 -10.21
C LEU A 156 -5.09 -15.18 -10.34
N GLY A 157 -5.58 -15.99 -11.28
CA GLY A 157 -7.00 -16.15 -11.55
C GLY A 157 -7.67 -14.79 -11.85
N LYS A 158 -8.65 -14.39 -11.04
CA LYS A 158 -9.40 -13.12 -11.19
C LYS A 158 -8.64 -11.90 -10.69
N GLY A 159 -7.65 -12.07 -9.79
CA GLY A 159 -6.94 -10.95 -9.20
C GLY A 159 -7.78 -10.07 -8.26
N GLU A 160 -8.78 -10.63 -7.61
CA GLU A 160 -9.73 -9.92 -6.74
C GLU A 160 -9.30 -9.92 -5.26
N GLY A 161 -8.22 -10.63 -4.93
CA GLY A 161 -7.72 -10.74 -3.55
C GLY A 161 -6.63 -9.71 -3.23
N HIS A 162 -6.21 -9.72 -1.95
CA HIS A 162 -5.16 -8.84 -1.46
C HIS A 162 -3.82 -9.06 -2.17
N ASN A 163 -3.15 -7.94 -2.45
CA ASN A 163 -1.83 -7.91 -3.06
C ASN A 163 -0.71 -8.25 -2.07
N TRP A 164 0.36 -8.84 -2.58
CA TRP A 164 1.68 -8.80 -1.96
C TRP A 164 2.57 -7.82 -2.74
N TRP A 165 3.36 -7.00 -2.03
CA TRP A 165 4.09 -5.86 -2.57
C TRP A 165 5.57 -5.94 -2.24
N CYS A 166 6.47 -5.59 -3.20
CA CYS A 166 7.90 -5.51 -2.97
C CYS A 166 8.63 -4.55 -3.93
N VAL A 167 9.97 -4.46 -3.76
CA VAL A 167 10.91 -3.77 -4.66
C VAL A 167 11.76 -4.84 -5.34
N LEU A 168 11.69 -4.91 -6.67
CA LEU A 168 12.45 -5.86 -7.48
C LEU A 168 13.86 -5.34 -7.80
N TYR A 169 13.99 -4.06 -8.03
CA TYR A 169 15.26 -3.37 -8.18
C TYR A 169 15.26 -2.05 -7.39
N PRO A 170 16.26 -1.79 -6.55
CA PRO A 170 17.27 -2.74 -6.07
C PRO A 170 16.65 -3.98 -5.43
N ASN A 171 17.40 -5.08 -5.39
CA ASN A 171 16.83 -6.34 -4.96
C ASN A 171 16.58 -6.38 -3.44
N MET A 172 15.34 -6.09 -3.03
CA MET A 172 14.88 -6.19 -1.63
C MET A 172 13.97 -7.40 -1.39
N CYS A 173 13.64 -8.16 -2.46
CA CYS A 173 12.63 -9.21 -2.39
C CYS A 173 13.20 -10.61 -2.15
N PHE A 174 14.47 -10.86 -2.52
CA PHE A 174 15.00 -12.21 -2.68
C PHE A 174 16.33 -12.44 -1.96
N GLN A 175 16.81 -11.46 -1.22
CA GLN A 175 17.94 -11.56 -0.33
C GLN A 175 17.44 -11.69 1.11
N GLY A 176 17.72 -12.80 1.75
CA GLY A 176 17.30 -13.08 3.12
C GLY A 176 16.01 -13.88 3.27
N SER A 177 15.70 -14.28 4.49
CA SER A 177 14.48 -15.02 4.81
C SER A 177 13.25 -14.14 4.67
N VAL A 178 12.45 -14.43 3.79
CA VAL A 178 11.11 -14.12 3.26
C VAL A 178 10.18 -13.13 4.03
N TYR A 179 10.49 -12.71 5.24
CA TYR A 179 9.56 -11.96 6.09
C TYR A 179 10.29 -10.93 6.96
N GLU A 180 10.30 -9.67 6.61
CA GLU A 180 10.53 -8.52 7.51
C GLU A 180 11.96 -7.95 7.67
N VAL A 181 13.02 -8.62 7.27
CA VAL A 181 14.36 -8.04 7.41
C VAL A 181 14.98 -7.81 6.04
N VAL A 182 15.07 -6.55 5.63
CA VAL A 182 15.96 -6.13 4.54
C VAL A 182 17.37 -6.39 5.05
N ASP A 183 18.15 -7.23 4.36
CA ASP A 183 19.52 -7.45 4.77
C ASP A 183 20.40 -6.21 4.49
N GLU A 184 21.56 -6.16 5.13
CA GLU A 184 22.47 -5.01 5.00
C GLU A 184 22.87 -4.76 3.54
N SER A 185 22.99 -5.80 2.72
CA SER A 185 23.37 -5.68 1.32
C SER A 185 22.32 -5.00 0.45
N SER A 186 21.03 -5.28 0.71
CA SER A 186 19.91 -4.59 0.04
C SER A 186 19.84 -3.10 0.40
N GLY A 187 20.17 -2.77 1.64
CA GLY A 187 20.26 -1.38 2.10
C GLY A 187 21.42 -0.62 1.44
N GLU A 188 22.55 -1.29 1.22
CA GLU A 188 23.70 -0.72 0.50
C GLU A 188 23.35 -0.48 -0.98
N GLU A 189 22.77 -1.46 -1.67
CA GLU A 189 22.29 -1.29 -3.04
C GLU A 189 21.30 -0.12 -3.18
N LEU A 190 20.39 0.04 -2.22
CA LEU A 190 19.44 1.15 -2.22
C LEU A 190 20.15 2.50 -2.06
N ARG A 191 21.19 2.57 -1.22
CA ARG A 191 22.00 3.78 -1.02
C ARG A 191 22.79 4.18 -2.27
N GLU A 192 23.21 3.23 -3.09
CA GLU A 192 23.89 3.50 -4.36
C GLU A 192 22.94 4.04 -5.45
N VAL A 193 21.68 3.60 -5.42
CA VAL A 193 20.65 3.96 -6.42
C VAL A 193 19.99 5.31 -6.13
N LEU A 194 19.72 5.60 -4.85
CA LEU A 194 19.02 6.81 -4.42
C LEU A 194 20.03 7.95 -4.13
N THR A 195 19.61 9.19 -4.32
CA THR A 195 20.35 10.34 -3.78
C THR A 195 20.33 10.31 -2.25
N GLN A 196 21.21 11.09 -1.61
CA GLN A 196 21.23 11.16 -0.15
C GLN A 196 19.90 11.66 0.43
N GLU A 197 19.22 12.58 -0.24
CA GLU A 197 17.91 13.10 0.17
C GLU A 197 16.81 12.04 0.04
N GLU A 198 16.70 11.38 -1.12
CA GLU A 198 15.75 10.31 -1.36
C GLU A 198 15.96 9.11 -0.41
N TYR A 199 17.23 8.76 -0.15
CA TYR A 199 17.56 7.68 0.79
C TYR A 199 17.15 8.04 2.21
N ALA A 200 17.44 9.28 2.65
CA ALA A 200 17.04 9.75 3.98
C ALA A 200 15.52 9.77 4.13
N ASP A 201 14.76 10.18 3.10
CA ASP A 201 13.30 10.16 3.11
C ASP A 201 12.76 8.73 3.27
N VAL A 202 13.23 7.79 2.45
CA VAL A 202 12.82 6.39 2.54
C VAL A 202 13.22 5.75 3.89
N PHE A 203 14.39 6.07 4.42
CA PHE A 203 14.91 5.51 5.68
C PHE A 203 14.25 6.14 6.91
N ASP A 204 14.10 7.47 6.96
CA ASP A 204 13.55 8.19 8.11
C ASP A 204 12.02 8.09 8.20
N SER A 205 11.33 7.96 7.08
CA SER A 205 9.86 7.77 7.08
C SER A 205 9.44 6.44 7.74
N GLY A 206 10.35 5.45 7.82
CA GLY A 206 10.17 4.22 8.59
C GLY A 206 10.10 4.44 10.11
N LYS A 207 10.75 5.49 10.61
CA LYS A 207 10.58 5.95 11.99
C LYS A 207 9.29 6.75 12.09
N MET A 208 8.16 6.06 12.24
CA MET A 208 6.85 6.68 12.41
C MET A 208 6.92 7.72 13.53
N GLN A 209 7.08 8.99 13.19
CA GLN A 209 6.81 10.07 14.11
C GLN A 209 5.31 10.03 14.35
N ILE A 210 4.90 9.51 15.51
CA ILE A 210 3.54 9.69 16.03
C ILE A 210 3.41 11.21 16.30
N ARG A 211 3.13 11.97 15.25
CA ARG A 211 2.72 13.36 15.38
C ARG A 211 1.28 13.33 15.87
N TRP A 212 1.13 13.55 17.15
CA TRP A 212 -0.16 13.83 17.76
C TRP A 212 -0.68 15.13 17.15
N LYS A 213 -1.50 15.06 16.11
CA LYS A 213 -2.09 16.23 15.41
C LYS A 213 -2.76 17.25 16.36
N PHE A 214 -3.13 16.83 17.57
CA PHE A 214 -3.73 17.74 18.56
C PHE A 214 -2.69 18.65 19.25
N LEU A 215 -1.40 18.32 19.27
CA LEU A 215 -0.35 19.17 19.84
C LEU A 215 -0.03 20.38 18.95
N ASP A 216 -0.29 20.29 17.64
CA ASP A 216 -0.11 21.41 16.72
C ASP A 216 -1.18 22.50 16.91
N TYR A 217 -2.28 22.20 17.62
CA TYR A 217 -3.34 23.15 17.94
C TYR A 217 -3.02 24.07 19.15
N PHE A 218 -2.01 23.73 19.94
CA PHE A 218 -1.59 24.48 21.13
C PHE A 218 -0.25 25.24 20.96
N ARG A 219 0.20 25.45 19.70
CA ARG A 219 1.43 26.18 19.38
C ARG A 219 1.15 27.49 18.66
#